data_a0f5695637d430ed25f2bf30113c8262
#
_entry.id   a0f5695637d430ed25f2bf30113c8262
#
_cell.length_a   1.000
_cell.length_b   1.000
_cell.length_c   1.000
_cell.angle_alpha   90.00
_cell.angle_beta   90.00
_cell.angle_gamma   90.00
#
_symmetry.space_group_name_H-M   'P 1'
#
loop_
_entity.id
_entity.type
_entity.pdbx_description
1 polymer ?
#
loop_
_entity_poly.entity_id
_entity_poly.type
_entity_poly.pdbx_seq_one_letter_code
_entity_poly.pdbx_strand_id
1 'polypeptide(L)'
;LYPVSVQSENSENQLVKAVNYFSGTGSVDVVIIGRGGGSIEDLWSFNSEKLARAIYDCKVPIISAVGHETDFTISDFVADRRAETPSAAAEMAVPDMAELKKQLNSMSYEIMSLVRSMISESRESLNAIKNNNCLKDPFNTINIKRMMLDGTETKLNSFAKTEIQKYRHDFSSTVAKLN
;
A
#
# COMPACT_ATOMS: atom_id res chain seq x y z
N LEU A 1 25.29 28.77 1.14
CA LEU A 1 26.38 28.67 2.10
C LEU A 1 26.49 29.99 2.88
N TYR A 2 26.54 29.89 4.21
CA TYR A 2 26.78 31.02 5.10
C TYR A 2 28.13 30.80 5.81
N PRO A 3 29.21 31.46 5.40
CA PRO A 3 30.54 31.25 5.97
C PRO A 3 30.63 31.88 7.37
N VAL A 4 31.04 31.04 8.32
CA VAL A 4 31.27 31.48 9.71
C VAL A 4 32.68 31.03 10.14
N SER A 5 33.42 31.95 10.79
CA SER A 5 34.68 31.56 11.42
C SER A 5 34.40 30.79 12.70
N VAL A 6 34.99 29.59 12.86
CA VAL A 6 34.79 28.76 14.06
C VAL A 6 35.93 28.90 15.06
N GLN A 7 37.02 29.59 14.69
CA GLN A 7 38.25 29.76 15.51
C GLN A 7 38.42 31.17 16.11
N SER A 8 37.40 32.02 16.05
CA SER A 8 37.49 33.36 16.59
C SER A 8 36.66 33.52 17.86
N GLU A 9 37.08 34.43 18.76
CA GLU A 9 36.31 34.79 19.96
C GLU A 9 34.84 35.17 19.69
N ASN A 10 34.52 35.53 18.49
CA ASN A 10 33.16 35.91 18.05
C ASN A 10 32.39 34.83 17.26
N SER A 11 32.92 33.61 17.22
CA SER A 11 32.35 32.48 16.47
C SER A 11 30.95 32.14 16.93
N GLU A 12 30.70 32.12 18.23
CA GLU A 12 29.39 31.89 18.83
C GLU A 12 28.32 32.86 18.26
N ASN A 13 28.61 34.15 18.29
CA ASN A 13 27.64 35.15 17.79
C ASN A 13 27.42 35.07 16.30
N GLN A 14 28.42 34.67 15.52
CA GLN A 14 28.30 34.47 14.09
C GLN A 14 27.43 33.25 13.78
N LEU A 15 27.60 32.14 14.48
CA LEU A 15 26.77 30.94 14.37
C LEU A 15 25.31 31.23 14.70
N VAL A 16 25.06 31.91 15.84
CA VAL A 16 23.70 32.32 16.24
C VAL A 16 23.04 33.21 15.17
N LYS A 17 23.78 34.19 14.63
CA LYS A 17 23.28 35.04 13.53
C LYS A 17 22.95 34.22 12.29
N ALA A 18 23.77 33.24 11.91
CA ALA A 18 23.53 32.38 10.76
C ALA A 18 22.27 31.52 10.93
N VAL A 19 22.11 30.89 12.11
CA VAL A 19 20.90 30.09 12.43
C VAL A 19 19.65 30.97 12.36
N ASN A 20 19.68 32.13 13.02
CA ASN A 20 18.55 33.07 13.03
C ASN A 20 18.22 33.61 11.61
N TYR A 21 19.23 33.83 10.79
CA TYR A 21 19.03 34.25 9.40
C TYR A 21 18.22 33.21 8.62
N PHE A 22 18.61 31.95 8.66
CA PHE A 22 17.90 30.87 7.96
C PHE A 22 16.51 30.60 8.56
N SER A 23 16.39 30.67 9.88
CA SER A 23 15.09 30.56 10.57
C SER A 23 14.09 31.67 10.15
N GLY A 24 14.58 32.87 9.92
CA GLY A 24 13.76 34.04 9.57
C GLY A 24 13.44 34.15 8.08
N THR A 25 14.31 33.70 7.19
CA THR A 25 14.13 33.86 5.74
C THR A 25 13.26 32.79 5.09
N GLY A 26 13.16 31.58 5.68
CA GLY A 26 12.47 30.46 5.08
C GLY A 26 12.97 30.07 3.68
N SER A 27 14.24 30.42 3.37
CA SER A 27 14.83 30.26 2.04
C SER A 27 15.44 28.86 1.81
N VAL A 28 15.44 28.02 2.85
CA VAL A 28 16.02 26.67 2.84
C VAL A 28 15.11 25.70 3.58
N ASP A 29 15.12 24.45 3.16
CA ASP A 29 14.33 23.38 3.76
C ASP A 29 15.06 22.67 4.92
N VAL A 30 16.40 22.70 4.91
CA VAL A 30 17.26 22.10 5.92
C VAL A 30 18.50 22.95 6.10
N VAL A 31 18.98 23.09 7.32
CA VAL A 31 20.25 23.73 7.66
C VAL A 31 21.24 22.66 8.13
N ILE A 32 22.44 22.64 7.57
CA ILE A 32 23.54 21.81 8.07
C ILE A 32 24.52 22.72 8.78
N ILE A 33 24.73 22.47 10.08
CA ILE A 33 25.81 23.09 10.86
C ILE A 33 26.98 22.13 10.88
N GLY A 34 28.06 22.52 10.24
CA GLY A 34 29.24 21.66 10.16
C GLY A 34 30.53 22.45 10.19
N ARG A 35 31.60 21.75 10.50
CA ARG A 35 32.95 22.29 10.36
C ARG A 35 33.84 21.42 9.49
N GLY A 36 34.87 21.99 8.92
CA GLY A 36 36.00 21.22 8.37
C GLY A 36 36.85 20.58 9.47
N GLY A 37 37.84 19.81 9.11
CA GLY A 37 38.79 19.23 10.07
C GLY A 37 39.50 20.33 10.89
N GLY A 38 39.75 20.07 12.16
CA GLY A 38 40.39 21.00 13.08
C GLY A 38 40.57 20.37 14.46
N SER A 39 41.15 21.15 15.39
CA SER A 39 41.43 20.71 16.77
C SER A 39 40.15 20.66 17.63
N ILE A 40 40.20 19.99 18.77
CA ILE A 40 39.09 19.87 19.71
C ILE A 40 38.69 21.25 20.30
N GLU A 41 39.63 22.20 20.33
CA GLU A 41 39.40 23.56 20.78
C GLU A 41 38.40 24.30 19.87
N ASP A 42 38.34 23.93 18.61
CA ASP A 42 37.37 24.49 17.62
C ASP A 42 35.90 24.09 17.91
N LEU A 43 35.70 23.08 18.78
CA LEU A 43 34.37 22.60 19.17
C LEU A 43 33.71 23.49 20.26
N TRP A 44 34.47 24.34 20.93
CA TRP A 44 33.94 25.16 22.05
C TRP A 44 32.81 26.09 21.61
N SER A 45 32.87 26.63 20.41
CA SER A 45 31.82 27.49 19.87
C SER A 45 30.48 26.76 19.71
N PHE A 46 30.51 25.45 19.56
CA PHE A 46 29.31 24.59 19.41
C PHE A 46 28.77 24.08 20.76
N ASN A 47 29.50 24.34 21.86
CA ASN A 47 29.05 24.06 23.22
C ASN A 47 28.41 25.29 23.91
N SER A 48 28.10 26.33 23.18
CA SER A 48 27.50 27.55 23.70
C SER A 48 26.00 27.39 23.95
N GLU A 49 25.53 27.82 25.11
CA GLU A 49 24.11 27.88 25.46
C GLU A 49 23.32 28.76 24.48
N LYS A 50 23.89 29.87 24.06
CA LYS A 50 23.22 30.80 23.13
C LYS A 50 22.98 30.14 21.76
N LEU A 51 23.97 29.37 21.26
CA LEU A 51 23.82 28.64 20.01
C LEU A 51 22.80 27.50 20.19
N ALA A 52 22.84 26.77 21.29
CA ALA A 52 21.88 25.71 21.58
C ALA A 52 20.42 26.25 21.57
N ARG A 53 20.20 27.39 22.22
CA ARG A 53 18.86 28.04 22.20
C ARG A 53 18.46 28.49 20.81
N ALA A 54 19.37 29.05 20.03
CA ALA A 54 19.10 29.46 18.66
C ALA A 54 18.77 28.25 17.75
N ILE A 55 19.42 27.11 17.95
CA ILE A 55 19.11 25.85 17.27
C ILE A 55 17.71 25.35 17.65
N TYR A 56 17.39 25.33 18.94
CA TYR A 56 16.10 24.90 19.46
C TYR A 56 14.94 25.75 18.94
N ASP A 57 15.11 27.08 18.88
CA ASP A 57 14.09 28.02 18.41
C ASP A 57 14.02 28.12 16.88
N CYS A 58 14.90 27.41 16.16
CA CYS A 58 14.93 27.46 14.70
C CYS A 58 13.71 26.77 14.10
N LYS A 59 13.06 27.44 13.14
CA LYS A 59 11.88 26.91 12.44
C LYS A 59 12.22 25.91 11.31
N VAL A 60 13.47 25.91 10.90
CA VAL A 60 14.01 25.03 9.84
C VAL A 60 14.76 23.87 10.50
N PRO A 61 14.53 22.64 10.10
CA PRO A 61 15.26 21.48 10.63
C PRO A 61 16.77 21.66 10.51
N ILE A 62 17.50 21.29 11.58
CA ILE A 62 18.95 21.44 11.66
C ILE A 62 19.60 20.07 11.78
N ILE A 63 20.60 19.81 10.94
CA ILE A 63 21.52 18.67 11.07
C ILE A 63 22.85 19.19 11.60
N SER A 64 23.29 18.68 12.74
CA SER A 64 24.63 18.96 13.27
C SER A 64 25.64 17.95 12.73
N ALA A 65 26.71 18.45 12.14
CA ALA A 65 27.83 17.68 11.59
C ALA A 65 29.17 18.25 12.10
N VAL A 66 29.25 18.43 13.41
CA VAL A 66 30.34 19.11 14.09
C VAL A 66 31.34 18.13 14.71
N GLY A 67 30.81 17.16 15.46
CA GLY A 67 31.62 16.18 16.20
C GLY A 67 31.83 14.89 15.41
N HIS A 68 32.96 14.22 15.62
CA HIS A 68 33.24 12.87 15.17
C HIS A 68 32.57 11.84 16.11
N GLU A 69 32.75 10.53 15.85
CA GLU A 69 32.09 9.45 16.60
C GLU A 69 32.15 9.60 18.13
N THR A 70 33.29 10.08 18.67
CA THR A 70 33.55 10.19 20.12
C THR A 70 33.27 11.58 20.69
N ASP A 71 33.18 12.62 19.87
CA ASP A 71 33.11 14.00 20.30
C ASP A 71 31.72 14.54 20.15
N PHE A 72 31.04 14.78 21.27
CA PHE A 72 29.70 15.34 21.28
C PHE A 72 29.72 16.79 21.71
N THR A 73 28.96 17.62 21.05
CA THR A 73 28.71 19.02 21.41
C THR A 73 27.28 19.23 21.87
N ILE A 74 27.03 20.33 22.58
CA ILE A 74 25.66 20.68 22.96
C ILE A 74 24.78 20.88 21.71
N SER A 75 25.36 21.41 20.63
CA SER A 75 24.66 21.54 19.34
C SER A 75 24.17 20.21 18.79
N ASP A 76 24.93 19.11 18.97
CA ASP A 76 24.56 17.77 18.51
C ASP A 76 23.35 17.21 19.26
N PHE A 77 23.18 17.56 20.54
CA PHE A 77 22.05 17.13 21.36
C PHE A 77 20.78 17.91 21.10
N VAL A 78 20.90 19.16 20.65
CA VAL A 78 19.75 20.06 20.44
C VAL A 78 19.29 20.04 18.98
N ALA A 79 20.16 19.70 18.04
CA ALA A 79 19.82 19.57 16.61
C ALA A 79 18.79 18.45 16.39
N ASP A 80 17.98 18.58 15.34
CA ASP A 80 16.97 17.56 14.95
C ASP A 80 17.64 16.23 14.55
N ARG A 81 18.83 16.31 13.95
CA ARG A 81 19.64 15.16 13.57
C ARG A 81 21.12 15.45 13.78
N ARG A 82 21.86 14.39 14.08
CA ARG A 82 23.32 14.41 14.14
C ARG A 82 23.88 13.57 13.01
N ALA A 83 24.93 14.04 12.37
CA ALA A 83 25.77 13.32 11.43
C ALA A 83 27.23 13.36 11.91
N GLU A 84 27.99 12.31 11.64
CA GLU A 84 29.39 12.18 12.06
C GLU A 84 30.34 13.03 11.19
N THR A 85 29.88 13.37 9.99
CA THR A 85 30.64 14.17 9.03
C THR A 85 29.70 15.08 8.22
N PRO A 86 30.20 16.20 7.68
CA PRO A 86 29.43 17.04 6.77
C PRO A 86 28.91 16.29 5.53
N SER A 87 29.66 15.29 5.06
CA SER A 87 29.22 14.45 3.92
C SER A 87 28.02 13.57 4.30
N ALA A 88 28.07 12.94 5.47
CA ALA A 88 26.95 12.16 5.99
C ALA A 88 25.71 13.05 6.24
N ALA A 89 25.91 14.28 6.71
CA ALA A 89 24.81 15.25 6.84
C ALA A 89 24.18 15.60 5.50
N ALA A 90 24.98 15.76 4.45
CA ALA A 90 24.49 16.01 3.11
C ALA A 90 23.67 14.81 2.55
N GLU A 91 24.14 13.60 2.78
CA GLU A 91 23.41 12.37 2.43
C GLU A 91 22.07 12.24 3.18
N MET A 92 22.05 12.61 4.48
CA MET A 92 20.82 12.63 5.27
C MET A 92 19.82 13.70 4.82
N ALA A 93 20.32 14.84 4.32
CA ALA A 93 19.49 15.96 3.91
C ALA A 93 18.80 15.73 2.57
N VAL A 94 19.31 14.83 1.72
CA VAL A 94 18.80 14.60 0.38
C VAL A 94 18.37 13.14 0.25
N PRO A 95 17.11 12.87 -0.16
CA PRO A 95 16.68 11.50 -0.38
C PRO A 95 17.45 10.88 -1.57
N ASP A 96 17.76 9.58 -1.47
CA ASP A 96 18.36 8.84 -2.57
C ASP A 96 17.35 8.73 -3.74
N MET A 97 17.61 9.50 -4.78
CA MET A 97 16.79 9.54 -6.00
C MET A 97 16.76 8.21 -6.75
N ALA A 98 17.81 7.39 -6.63
CA ALA A 98 17.85 6.06 -7.25
C ALA A 98 16.90 5.10 -6.52
N GLU A 99 16.91 5.13 -5.19
CA GLU A 99 16.00 4.32 -4.36
C GLU A 99 14.54 4.75 -4.55
N LEU A 100 14.25 6.06 -4.56
CA LEU A 100 12.90 6.57 -4.83
C LEU A 100 12.39 6.13 -6.21
N LYS A 101 13.24 6.19 -7.24
CA LYS A 101 12.89 5.74 -8.58
C LYS A 101 12.61 4.24 -8.64
N LYS A 102 13.38 3.45 -7.90
CA LYS A 102 13.18 2.01 -7.77
C LYS A 102 11.86 1.69 -7.09
N GLN A 103 11.54 2.39 -5.99
CA GLN A 103 10.26 2.24 -5.29
C GLN A 103 9.07 2.63 -6.18
N LEU A 104 9.18 3.72 -6.91
CA LEU A 104 8.14 4.15 -7.86
C LEU A 104 7.90 3.11 -8.96
N ASN A 105 8.99 2.53 -9.50
CA ASN A 105 8.88 1.49 -10.50
C ASN A 105 8.23 0.23 -9.93
N SER A 106 8.61 -0.22 -8.72
CA SER A 106 7.99 -1.38 -8.09
C SER A 106 6.49 -1.19 -7.86
N MET A 107 6.08 -0.03 -7.35
CA MET A 107 4.67 0.32 -7.19
C MET A 107 3.91 0.31 -8.53
N SER A 108 4.53 0.81 -9.59
CA SER A 108 3.95 0.78 -10.93
C SER A 108 3.73 -0.65 -11.44
N TYR A 109 4.69 -1.55 -11.21
CA TYR A 109 4.56 -2.97 -11.56
C TYR A 109 3.46 -3.67 -10.74
N GLU A 110 3.36 -3.38 -9.44
CA GLU A 110 2.30 -3.92 -8.59
C GLU A 110 0.91 -3.49 -9.05
N ILE A 111 0.72 -2.21 -9.33
CA ILE A 111 -0.55 -1.68 -9.86
C ILE A 111 -0.91 -2.38 -11.18
N MET A 112 0.05 -2.51 -12.10
CA MET A 112 -0.18 -3.19 -13.38
C MET A 112 -0.56 -4.66 -13.19
N SER A 113 0.08 -5.35 -12.25
CA SER A 113 -0.23 -6.75 -11.91
C SER A 113 -1.64 -6.88 -11.36
N LEU A 114 -2.03 -6.03 -10.42
CA LEU A 114 -3.38 -6.02 -9.85
C LEU A 114 -4.46 -5.76 -10.91
N VAL A 115 -4.25 -4.78 -11.77
CA VAL A 115 -5.19 -4.47 -12.86
C VAL A 115 -5.33 -5.66 -13.81
N ARG A 116 -4.24 -6.32 -14.18
CA ARG A 116 -4.29 -7.52 -15.03
C ARG A 116 -5.05 -8.67 -14.36
N SER A 117 -4.83 -8.91 -13.06
CA SER A 117 -5.58 -9.91 -12.30
C SER A 117 -7.07 -9.63 -12.30
N MET A 118 -7.48 -8.39 -11.98
CA MET A 118 -8.89 -7.98 -12.00
C MET A 118 -9.54 -8.17 -13.38
N ILE A 119 -8.82 -7.83 -14.45
CA ILE A 119 -9.31 -8.03 -15.82
C ILE A 119 -9.46 -9.53 -16.13
N SER A 120 -8.49 -10.36 -15.70
CA SER A 120 -8.54 -11.81 -15.90
C SER A 120 -9.74 -12.43 -15.19
N GLU A 121 -9.93 -12.12 -13.90
CA GLU A 121 -11.05 -12.60 -13.10
C GLU A 121 -12.41 -12.19 -13.69
N SER A 122 -12.49 -10.92 -14.14
CA SER A 122 -13.73 -10.43 -14.80
C SER A 122 -14.02 -11.17 -16.11
N ARG A 123 -12.98 -11.46 -16.90
CA ARG A 123 -13.10 -12.25 -18.14
C ARG A 123 -13.50 -13.70 -17.88
N GLU A 124 -12.91 -14.32 -16.84
CA GLU A 124 -13.29 -15.68 -16.45
C GLU A 124 -14.73 -15.75 -16.00
N SER A 125 -15.17 -14.81 -15.18
CA SER A 125 -16.57 -14.69 -14.74
C SER A 125 -17.53 -14.51 -15.93
N LEU A 126 -17.17 -13.65 -16.87
CA LEU A 126 -17.95 -13.45 -18.10
C LEU A 126 -18.03 -14.73 -18.94
N ASN A 127 -16.90 -15.44 -19.09
CA ASN A 127 -16.84 -16.70 -19.82
C ASN A 127 -17.67 -17.80 -19.14
N ALA A 128 -17.65 -17.87 -17.81
CA ALA A 128 -18.48 -18.81 -17.05
C ALA A 128 -19.96 -18.54 -17.30
N ILE A 129 -20.40 -17.28 -17.28
CA ILE A 129 -21.78 -16.90 -17.59
C ILE A 129 -22.12 -17.24 -19.05
N LYS A 130 -21.25 -16.88 -20.01
CA LYS A 130 -21.45 -17.16 -21.43
C LYS A 130 -21.54 -18.66 -21.74
N ASN A 131 -20.81 -19.48 -20.98
CA ASN A 131 -20.77 -20.93 -21.15
C ASN A 131 -21.82 -21.67 -20.32
N ASN A 132 -22.61 -20.97 -19.54
CA ASN A 132 -23.72 -21.59 -18.81
C ASN A 132 -24.74 -22.15 -19.82
N ASN A 133 -25.03 -23.44 -19.71
CA ASN A 133 -25.93 -24.17 -20.62
C ASN A 133 -27.34 -23.54 -20.68
N CYS A 134 -27.80 -22.95 -19.58
CA CYS A 134 -29.10 -22.26 -19.54
C CYS A 134 -29.15 -21.02 -20.47
N LEU A 135 -27.98 -20.35 -20.66
CA LEU A 135 -27.92 -19.17 -21.54
C LEU A 135 -27.55 -19.53 -22.98
N LYS A 136 -26.76 -20.62 -23.18
CA LYS A 136 -26.40 -21.09 -24.53
C LYS A 136 -27.58 -21.68 -25.28
N ASP A 137 -28.42 -22.46 -24.61
CA ASP A 137 -29.58 -23.11 -25.19
C ASP A 137 -30.72 -23.21 -24.16
N PRO A 138 -31.43 -22.12 -23.93
CA PRO A 138 -32.55 -22.07 -22.99
C PRO A 138 -33.67 -23.02 -23.44
N PHE A 139 -33.83 -23.28 -24.76
CA PHE A 139 -34.86 -24.17 -25.28
C PHE A 139 -34.56 -25.64 -24.96
N ASN A 140 -33.27 -26.04 -24.92
CA ASN A 140 -32.90 -27.39 -24.58
C ASN A 140 -33.31 -27.75 -23.13
N THR A 141 -33.10 -26.84 -22.20
CA THR A 141 -33.55 -27.04 -20.81
C THR A 141 -35.05 -27.16 -20.67
N ILE A 142 -35.80 -26.38 -21.46
CA ILE A 142 -37.29 -26.45 -21.51
C ILE A 142 -37.71 -27.78 -22.15
N ASN A 143 -37.09 -28.18 -23.26
CA ASN A 143 -37.41 -29.41 -23.95
C ASN A 143 -37.15 -30.65 -23.09
N ILE A 144 -36.07 -30.71 -22.35
CA ILE A 144 -35.80 -31.81 -21.40
C ILE A 144 -36.90 -31.90 -20.36
N LYS A 145 -37.35 -30.76 -19.79
CA LYS A 145 -38.43 -30.76 -18.81
C LYS A 145 -39.76 -31.18 -19.41
N ARG A 146 -40.07 -30.78 -20.69
CA ARG A 146 -41.24 -31.25 -21.40
C ARG A 146 -41.21 -32.75 -21.62
N MET A 147 -40.08 -33.31 -22.10
CA MET A 147 -39.93 -34.75 -22.26
C MET A 147 -40.15 -35.52 -20.96
N MET A 148 -39.65 -35.02 -19.83
CA MET A 148 -39.90 -35.61 -18.52
C MET A 148 -41.40 -35.58 -18.16
N LEU A 149 -42.08 -34.45 -18.41
CA LEU A 149 -43.51 -34.33 -18.19
C LEU A 149 -44.32 -35.30 -19.03
N ASP A 150 -44.06 -35.35 -20.35
CA ASP A 150 -44.71 -36.27 -21.30
C ASP A 150 -44.48 -37.75 -20.88
N GLY A 151 -43.26 -38.07 -20.41
CA GLY A 151 -42.95 -39.39 -19.91
C GLY A 151 -43.71 -39.73 -18.63
N THR A 152 -43.90 -38.78 -17.70
CA THR A 152 -44.71 -39.01 -16.50
C THR A 152 -46.20 -39.13 -16.79
N GLU A 153 -46.71 -38.30 -17.74
CA GLU A 153 -48.11 -38.40 -18.21
C GLU A 153 -48.40 -39.76 -18.88
N THR A 154 -47.50 -40.23 -19.73
CA THR A 154 -47.62 -41.56 -20.38
C THR A 154 -47.66 -42.68 -19.36
N LYS A 155 -46.77 -42.64 -18.34
CA LYS A 155 -46.79 -43.61 -17.24
C LYS A 155 -48.06 -43.56 -16.42
N LEU A 156 -48.57 -42.38 -16.10
CA LEU A 156 -49.82 -42.23 -15.37
C LEU A 156 -50.99 -42.80 -16.15
N ASN A 157 -51.07 -42.47 -17.44
CA ASN A 157 -52.15 -42.96 -18.33
C ASN A 157 -52.10 -44.50 -18.47
N SER A 158 -50.90 -45.08 -18.60
CA SER A 158 -50.74 -46.54 -18.70
C SER A 158 -51.13 -47.21 -17.40
N PHE A 159 -50.72 -46.66 -16.24
CA PHE A 159 -51.08 -47.17 -14.94
C PHE A 159 -52.63 -47.14 -14.73
N ALA A 160 -53.25 -45.97 -15.01
CA ALA A 160 -54.67 -45.83 -14.90
C ALA A 160 -55.46 -46.86 -15.78
N LYS A 161 -55.02 -47.05 -17.04
CA LYS A 161 -55.60 -48.08 -17.93
C LYS A 161 -55.48 -49.49 -17.35
N THR A 162 -54.30 -49.83 -16.83
CA THR A 162 -54.05 -51.15 -16.25
C THR A 162 -54.92 -51.40 -15.01
N GLU A 163 -55.02 -50.42 -14.13
CA GLU A 163 -55.88 -50.53 -12.94
C GLU A 163 -57.34 -50.65 -13.30
N ILE A 164 -57.84 -49.87 -14.27
CA ILE A 164 -59.22 -49.94 -14.76
C ILE A 164 -59.48 -51.34 -15.38
N GLN A 165 -58.57 -51.88 -16.15
CA GLN A 165 -58.68 -53.21 -16.75
C GLN A 165 -58.73 -54.29 -15.67
N LYS A 166 -57.91 -54.19 -14.64
CA LYS A 166 -57.88 -55.11 -13.49
C LYS A 166 -59.25 -55.12 -12.78
N TYR A 167 -59.76 -53.94 -12.44
CA TYR A 167 -61.07 -53.84 -11.79
C TYR A 167 -62.20 -54.36 -12.68
N ARG A 168 -62.15 -54.13 -13.99
CA ARG A 168 -63.14 -54.70 -14.92
C ARG A 168 -63.07 -56.22 -14.98
N HIS A 169 -61.87 -56.79 -14.95
CA HIS A 169 -61.67 -58.25 -14.93
C HIS A 169 -62.21 -58.84 -13.64
N ASP A 170 -61.85 -58.26 -12.51
CA ASP A 170 -62.29 -58.70 -11.18
C ASP A 170 -63.84 -58.62 -11.08
N PHE A 171 -64.44 -57.56 -11.57
CA PHE A 171 -65.89 -57.41 -11.61
C PHE A 171 -66.55 -58.49 -12.50
N SER A 172 -66.06 -58.68 -13.73
CA SER A 172 -66.58 -59.68 -14.63
C SER A 172 -66.46 -61.12 -14.10
N SER A 173 -65.33 -61.42 -13.41
CA SER A 173 -65.12 -62.70 -12.78
C SER A 173 -66.02 -62.92 -11.58
N THR A 174 -66.31 -61.86 -10.85
CA THR A 174 -67.29 -61.96 -9.72
C THR A 174 -68.73 -62.16 -10.19
N VAL A 175 -69.12 -61.44 -11.27
CA VAL A 175 -70.45 -61.66 -11.89
C VAL A 175 -70.63 -63.08 -12.42
N ALA A 176 -69.57 -63.65 -13.06
CA ALA A 176 -69.58 -65.00 -13.59
C ALA A 176 -69.68 -66.11 -12.49
N LYS A 177 -69.30 -65.80 -11.25
CA LYS A 177 -69.41 -66.69 -10.13
C LYS A 177 -70.79 -66.61 -9.43
N LEU A 178 -71.61 -65.63 -9.71
CA LEU A 178 -72.89 -65.37 -9.16
C LEU A 178 -74.06 -65.95 -10.03
N ASN A 179 -73.75 -66.28 -11.29
CA ASN A 179 -74.61 -67.00 -12.20
C ASN A 179 -74.23 -68.50 -12.20
#